data_77d12b9a21ffd051d24e69b6c454a4c5
#
_entry.id   77d12b9a21ffd051d24e69b6c454a4c5
#
_cell.length_a   1.000
_cell.length_b   1.000
_cell.length_c   1.000
_cell.angle_alpha   90.00
_cell.angle_beta   90.00
_cell.angle_gamma   90.00
#
_symmetry.space_group_name_H-M   'P 1'
#
loop_
_entity.id
_entity.type
_entity.pdbx_description
1 polymer ?
#
loop_
_entity_poly.entity_id
_entity_poly.type
_entity_poly.pdbx_seq_one_letter_code
_entity_poly.pdbx_strand_id
1 'polypeptide(L)'
;MDFAFATAPGSERPNEDHVVVSAGQAIVLDGVTQLPGLDTGCVHNPAWLVRELGDCLARALAAGPTTSLQLILAAAIDELRTRHAGRCDLSNPHSPSSTVAIVRSRGEQVDYLVLCDSSVVYENADGVTVVRDDRTDTLPAYDRHTVGRLRNRPGGFWVASTDPAAAAEAVTGSVACSGLRRLLLCTDGISRLTEFFKLAWTDVFGIAERSGPHAVIDAVRRYETDQPDLLARVGRGPVKRHDDATLAVLRRRTADRHR
;
A
#
# COMPACT_ATOMS: atom_id res chain seq x y z
N MET A 1 -2.69 -4.53 19.51
CA MET A 1 -3.44 -3.90 18.42
C MET A 1 -3.94 -4.99 17.48
N ASP A 2 -5.20 -4.95 17.10
CA ASP A 2 -5.80 -5.91 16.17
C ASP A 2 -6.31 -5.16 14.94
N PHE A 3 -6.16 -5.75 13.76
CA PHE A 3 -6.60 -5.14 12.51
C PHE A 3 -7.75 -5.93 11.90
N ALA A 4 -8.74 -5.23 11.35
CA ALA A 4 -9.67 -5.77 10.38
C ALA A 4 -9.20 -5.34 8.98
N PHE A 5 -9.45 -6.16 7.97
CA PHE A 5 -9.05 -5.83 6.61
C PHE A 5 -10.12 -6.24 5.60
N ALA A 6 -10.03 -5.65 4.42
CA ALA A 6 -10.74 -6.06 3.23
C ALA A 6 -9.86 -5.86 2.01
N THR A 7 -10.04 -6.71 1.02
CA THR A 7 -9.42 -6.61 -0.29
C THR A 7 -10.39 -7.07 -1.36
N ALA A 8 -10.44 -6.39 -2.49
CA ALA A 8 -11.28 -6.78 -3.62
C ALA A 8 -10.62 -6.37 -4.95
N PRO A 9 -10.67 -7.26 -5.96
CA PRO A 9 -10.17 -6.92 -7.29
C PRO A 9 -11.03 -5.84 -7.95
N GLY A 10 -10.40 -5.03 -8.81
CA GLY A 10 -11.09 -4.03 -9.63
C GLY A 10 -11.72 -4.61 -10.91
N SER A 11 -11.35 -5.83 -11.29
CA SER A 11 -11.80 -6.51 -12.50
C SER A 11 -11.79 -8.03 -12.34
N GLU A 12 -12.07 -8.76 -13.42
CA GLU A 12 -11.94 -10.23 -13.48
C GLU A 12 -10.46 -10.72 -13.46
N ARG A 13 -9.49 -9.80 -13.53
CA ARG A 13 -8.07 -10.14 -13.43
C ARG A 13 -7.73 -10.52 -11.98
N PRO A 14 -6.64 -11.29 -11.78
CA PRO A 14 -6.13 -11.52 -10.43
C PRO A 14 -5.91 -10.21 -9.70
N ASN A 15 -6.32 -10.16 -8.43
CA ASN A 15 -6.03 -9.04 -7.55
C ASN A 15 -4.51 -8.84 -7.43
N GLU A 16 -4.02 -7.68 -7.80
CA GLU A 16 -2.62 -7.28 -7.70
C GLU A 16 -2.31 -6.63 -6.35
N ASP A 17 -3.34 -6.36 -5.53
CA ASP A 17 -3.18 -5.95 -4.13
C ASP A 17 -2.96 -7.16 -3.20
N HIS A 18 -2.29 -6.92 -2.08
CA HIS A 18 -2.15 -7.91 -1.01
C HIS A 18 -2.15 -7.28 0.36
N VAL A 19 -2.71 -7.98 1.35
CA VAL A 19 -2.75 -7.55 2.75
C VAL A 19 -2.34 -8.68 3.67
N VAL A 20 -1.46 -8.38 4.62
CA VAL A 20 -1.11 -9.28 5.70
C VAL A 20 -1.36 -8.58 7.02
N VAL A 21 -2.10 -9.23 7.92
CA VAL A 21 -2.35 -8.73 9.27
C VAL A 21 -1.96 -9.78 10.30
N SER A 22 -1.36 -9.32 11.37
CA SER A 22 -1.07 -10.14 12.54
C SER A 22 -1.19 -9.31 13.82
N ALA A 23 -0.95 -9.90 14.97
CA ALA A 23 -1.02 -9.16 16.24
C ALA A 23 -0.04 -7.98 16.25
N GLY A 24 -0.59 -6.77 16.27
CA GLY A 24 0.19 -5.53 16.33
C GLY A 24 0.83 -5.09 15.00
N GLN A 25 0.52 -5.74 13.88
CA GLN A 25 1.15 -5.44 12.59
C GLN A 25 0.14 -5.50 11.44
N ALA A 26 0.32 -4.63 10.46
CA ALA A 26 -0.39 -4.70 9.18
C ALA A 26 0.54 -4.30 8.05
N ILE A 27 0.40 -4.97 6.91
CA ILE A 27 1.11 -4.72 5.65
C ILE A 27 0.06 -4.61 4.57
N VAL A 28 0.13 -3.57 3.75
CA VAL A 28 -0.67 -3.40 2.54
C VAL A 28 0.28 -3.18 1.38
N LEU A 29 0.08 -3.91 0.30
CA LEU A 29 0.90 -3.90 -0.91
C LEU A 29 -0.02 -3.72 -2.11
N ASP A 30 0.38 -2.89 -3.06
CA ASP A 30 -0.29 -2.66 -4.33
C ASP A 30 0.69 -2.99 -5.47
N GLY A 31 0.36 -4.00 -6.24
CA GLY A 31 1.18 -4.46 -7.35
C GLY A 31 0.98 -3.60 -8.57
N VAL A 32 2.06 -2.95 -9.02
CA VAL A 32 2.01 -2.06 -10.19
C VAL A 32 1.62 -2.84 -11.45
N THR A 33 0.44 -2.55 -11.99
CA THR A 33 -0.10 -3.21 -13.19
C THR A 33 0.85 -3.09 -14.37
N GLN A 34 1.17 -4.21 -14.98
CA GLN A 34 2.04 -4.28 -16.15
C GLN A 34 1.32 -3.80 -17.41
N LEU A 35 2.02 -2.97 -18.20
CA LEU A 35 1.50 -2.55 -19.50
C LEU A 35 1.51 -3.72 -20.50
N PRO A 36 0.43 -3.90 -21.30
CA PRO A 36 0.38 -4.96 -22.29
C PRO A 36 1.53 -4.87 -23.29
N GLY A 37 2.18 -6.03 -23.57
CA GLY A 37 3.28 -6.10 -24.53
C GLY A 37 4.61 -5.54 -24.04
N LEU A 38 4.72 -5.15 -22.79
CA LEU A 38 5.96 -4.72 -22.18
C LEU A 38 6.78 -5.94 -21.77
N ASP A 39 8.04 -6.01 -22.25
CA ASP A 39 8.99 -7.01 -21.76
C ASP A 39 9.46 -6.61 -20.35
N THR A 40 9.07 -7.40 -19.38
CA THR A 40 9.45 -7.20 -17.97
C THR A 40 10.71 -7.94 -17.56
N GLY A 41 11.25 -8.78 -18.44
CA GLY A 41 12.36 -9.68 -18.12
C GLY A 41 11.98 -10.73 -17.06
N CYS A 42 10.71 -10.85 -16.69
CA CYS A 42 10.25 -11.68 -15.58
C CYS A 42 9.08 -12.59 -16.00
N VAL A 43 9.14 -13.85 -15.57
CA VAL A 43 8.05 -14.83 -15.80
C VAL A 43 6.90 -14.68 -14.79
N HIS A 44 7.10 -13.86 -13.74
CA HIS A 44 6.11 -13.62 -12.70
C HIS A 44 5.34 -12.33 -12.96
N ASN A 45 4.12 -12.25 -12.43
CA ASN A 45 3.25 -11.07 -12.51
C ASN A 45 3.22 -10.30 -11.17
N PRO A 46 2.60 -9.10 -11.12
CA PRO A 46 2.50 -8.32 -9.89
C PRO A 46 1.77 -9.05 -8.76
N ALA A 47 0.71 -9.82 -9.06
CA ALA A 47 -0.02 -10.59 -8.06
C ALA A 47 0.84 -11.67 -7.38
N TRP A 48 1.78 -12.29 -8.09
CA TRP A 48 2.78 -13.17 -7.49
C TRP A 48 3.73 -12.39 -6.61
N LEU A 49 4.25 -11.26 -7.11
CA LEU A 49 5.24 -10.45 -6.39
C LEU A 49 4.69 -9.96 -5.05
N VAL A 50 3.47 -9.41 -4.99
CA VAL A 50 2.91 -8.89 -3.74
C VAL A 50 2.69 -9.99 -2.69
N ARG A 51 2.32 -11.20 -3.10
CA ARG A 51 2.18 -12.34 -2.18
C ARG A 51 3.53 -12.76 -1.61
N GLU A 52 4.52 -12.96 -2.47
CA GLU A 52 5.85 -13.37 -2.04
C GLU A 52 6.53 -12.30 -1.17
N LEU A 53 6.40 -11.01 -1.55
CA LEU A 53 6.91 -9.90 -0.75
C LEU A 53 6.20 -9.81 0.60
N GLY A 54 4.87 -9.98 0.62
CA GLY A 54 4.08 -10.01 1.85
C GLY A 54 4.53 -11.09 2.82
N ASP A 55 4.80 -12.29 2.30
CA ASP A 55 5.33 -13.41 3.09
C ASP A 55 6.75 -13.14 3.62
N CYS A 56 7.63 -12.56 2.79
CA CYS A 56 8.98 -12.18 3.22
C CYS A 56 8.92 -11.12 4.32
N LEU A 57 8.08 -10.09 4.15
CA LEU A 57 7.87 -9.02 5.14
C LEU A 57 7.32 -9.56 6.46
N ALA A 58 6.32 -10.44 6.40
CA ALA A 58 5.73 -11.04 7.61
C ALA A 58 6.77 -11.82 8.43
N ARG A 59 7.61 -12.61 7.76
CA ARG A 59 8.71 -13.34 8.42
C ARG A 59 9.77 -12.39 8.99
N ALA A 60 10.19 -11.39 8.20
CA ALA A 60 11.21 -10.44 8.63
C ALA A 60 10.75 -9.60 9.84
N LEU A 61 9.47 -9.17 9.85
CA LEU A 61 8.85 -8.48 10.98
C LEU A 61 8.81 -9.35 12.25
N ALA A 62 8.47 -10.63 12.10
CA ALA A 62 8.43 -11.58 13.22
C ALA A 62 9.82 -11.87 13.78
N ALA A 63 10.83 -11.98 12.93
CA ALA A 63 12.22 -12.26 13.31
C ALA A 63 12.93 -11.04 13.93
N GLY A 64 12.56 -9.82 13.52
CA GLY A 64 13.22 -8.58 13.92
C GLY A 64 12.29 -7.55 14.58
N PRO A 65 11.72 -7.84 15.78
CA PRO A 65 10.71 -6.97 16.39
C PRO A 65 11.19 -5.56 16.72
N THR A 66 12.51 -5.34 16.83
CA THR A 66 13.13 -4.05 17.11
C THR A 66 13.92 -3.47 15.93
N THR A 67 14.09 -4.24 14.85
CA THR A 67 14.79 -3.81 13.62
C THR A 67 13.98 -2.69 12.93
N SER A 68 14.65 -1.68 12.35
CA SER A 68 13.94 -0.62 11.63
C SER A 68 13.14 -1.20 10.46
N LEU A 69 11.99 -0.58 10.15
CA LEU A 69 11.13 -1.05 9.06
C LEU A 69 11.83 -0.98 7.69
N GLN A 70 12.75 -0.03 7.50
CA GLN A 70 13.57 0.05 6.29
C GLN A 70 14.50 -1.16 6.13
N LEU A 71 15.16 -1.57 7.19
CA LEU A 71 16.01 -2.78 7.15
C LEU A 71 15.18 -4.05 6.95
N ILE A 72 13.99 -4.11 7.53
CA ILE A 72 13.04 -5.21 7.31
C ILE A 72 12.62 -5.27 5.84
N LEU A 73 12.25 -4.13 5.25
CA LEU A 73 11.87 -4.06 3.83
C LEU A 73 13.05 -4.43 2.93
N ALA A 74 14.26 -3.94 3.22
CA ALA A 74 15.46 -4.29 2.45
C ALA A 74 15.73 -5.80 2.48
N ALA A 75 15.67 -6.42 3.65
CA ALA A 75 15.85 -7.86 3.81
C ALA A 75 14.76 -8.68 3.09
N ALA A 76 13.51 -8.20 3.13
CA ALA A 76 12.39 -8.85 2.43
C ALA A 76 12.56 -8.78 0.91
N ILE A 77 13.02 -7.64 0.36
CA ILE A 77 13.31 -7.49 -1.07
C ILE A 77 14.50 -8.40 -1.46
N ASP A 78 15.53 -8.49 -0.64
CA ASP A 78 16.68 -9.36 -0.94
C ASP A 78 16.29 -10.85 -0.91
N GLU A 79 15.47 -11.27 0.06
CA GLU A 79 14.89 -12.62 0.07
C GLU A 79 14.02 -12.87 -1.17
N LEU A 80 13.16 -11.92 -1.56
CA LEU A 80 12.31 -12.01 -2.75
C LEU A 80 13.13 -12.25 -4.03
N ARG A 81 14.31 -11.61 -4.17
CA ARG A 81 15.21 -11.83 -5.31
C ARG A 81 15.59 -13.30 -5.48
N THR A 82 15.81 -14.01 -4.38
CA THR A 82 16.16 -15.44 -4.43
C THR A 82 15.01 -16.30 -4.97
N ARG A 83 13.76 -15.85 -4.77
CA ARG A 83 12.54 -16.56 -5.21
C ARG A 83 12.31 -16.49 -6.72
N HIS A 84 12.93 -15.55 -7.42
CA HIS A 84 12.94 -15.54 -8.88
C HIS A 84 13.71 -16.73 -9.49
N ALA A 85 14.50 -17.44 -8.68
CA ALA A 85 15.16 -18.71 -9.01
C ALA A 85 16.00 -18.69 -10.30
N GLY A 86 16.62 -17.56 -10.63
CA GLY A 86 17.46 -17.39 -11.82
C GLY A 86 16.71 -17.42 -13.16
N ARG A 87 15.37 -17.35 -13.14
CA ARG A 87 14.54 -17.38 -14.36
C ARG A 87 14.16 -15.98 -14.87
N CYS A 88 14.56 -14.94 -14.16
CA CYS A 88 14.17 -13.56 -14.46
C CYS A 88 15.41 -12.68 -14.60
N ASP A 89 15.34 -11.69 -15.48
CA ASP A 89 16.31 -10.59 -15.55
C ASP A 89 15.95 -9.54 -14.48
N LEU A 90 16.62 -9.62 -13.34
CA LEU A 90 16.39 -8.72 -12.21
C LEU A 90 16.93 -7.30 -12.45
N SER A 91 17.68 -7.07 -13.54
CA SER A 91 18.16 -5.74 -13.93
C SER A 91 17.17 -4.97 -14.81
N ASN A 92 16.12 -5.63 -15.31
CA ASN A 92 15.12 -5.01 -16.14
C ASN A 92 14.33 -3.95 -15.33
N PRO A 93 14.31 -2.67 -15.75
CA PRO A 93 13.60 -1.60 -15.02
C PRO A 93 12.08 -1.77 -15.01
N HIS A 94 11.54 -2.67 -15.82
CA HIS A 94 10.12 -3.01 -15.89
C HIS A 94 9.76 -4.29 -15.15
N SER A 95 10.67 -4.89 -14.38
CA SER A 95 10.36 -6.02 -13.51
C SER A 95 9.14 -5.70 -12.63
N PRO A 96 8.32 -6.70 -12.27
CA PRO A 96 7.19 -6.51 -11.37
C PRO A 96 7.58 -5.76 -10.11
N SER A 97 6.69 -4.91 -9.61
CA SER A 97 6.94 -4.08 -8.43
C SER A 97 5.67 -3.83 -7.64
N SER A 98 5.85 -3.31 -6.45
CA SER A 98 4.77 -2.97 -5.54
C SER A 98 5.04 -1.68 -4.78
N THR A 99 3.98 -0.97 -4.44
CA THR A 99 3.98 -0.01 -3.34
C THR A 99 4.02 -0.76 -2.01
N VAL A 100 4.34 -0.09 -0.92
CA VAL A 100 4.39 -0.73 0.41
C VAL A 100 3.88 0.24 1.47
N ALA A 101 2.90 -0.20 2.28
CA ALA A 101 2.55 0.43 3.53
C ALA A 101 2.65 -0.59 4.67
N ILE A 102 3.39 -0.25 5.72
CA ILE A 102 3.59 -1.11 6.89
C ILE A 102 3.32 -0.31 8.15
N VAL A 103 2.65 -0.92 9.12
CA VAL A 103 2.63 -0.45 10.50
C VAL A 103 2.99 -1.59 11.45
N ARG A 104 3.67 -1.23 12.55
CA ARG A 104 4.06 -2.17 13.61
C ARG A 104 3.97 -1.50 14.98
N SER A 105 3.24 -2.12 15.90
CA SER A 105 3.25 -1.73 17.31
C SER A 105 4.57 -2.13 17.96
N ARG A 106 5.25 -1.17 18.60
CA ARG A 106 6.50 -1.38 19.31
C ARG A 106 6.48 -0.63 20.65
N GLY A 107 6.13 -1.34 21.70
CA GLY A 107 5.93 -0.73 23.02
C GLY A 107 4.78 0.29 22.98
N GLU A 108 5.07 1.54 23.35
CA GLU A 108 4.09 2.63 23.34
C GLU A 108 4.03 3.43 22.04
N GLN A 109 4.67 2.93 20.99
CA GLN A 109 4.73 3.54 19.67
C GLN A 109 4.12 2.63 18.61
N VAL A 110 3.62 3.23 17.55
CA VAL A 110 3.33 2.57 16.28
C VAL A 110 4.31 3.10 15.26
N ASP A 111 5.24 2.28 14.83
CA ASP A 111 6.14 2.59 13.73
C ASP A 111 5.37 2.43 12.41
N TYR A 112 5.66 3.28 11.44
CA TYR A 112 5.13 3.17 10.08
C TYR A 112 6.22 3.32 9.01
N LEU A 113 5.96 2.72 7.86
CA LEU A 113 6.75 2.86 6.64
C LEU A 113 5.81 2.94 5.45
N VAL A 114 6.08 3.88 4.54
CA VAL A 114 5.39 4.00 3.24
C VAL A 114 6.43 4.14 2.14
N LEU A 115 6.31 3.33 1.10
CA LEU A 115 7.08 3.42 -0.13
C LEU A 115 6.11 3.50 -1.31
N CYS A 116 6.22 4.55 -2.10
CA CYS A 116 5.29 4.91 -3.17
C CYS A 116 3.90 5.35 -2.63
N ASP A 117 2.84 5.24 -3.41
CA ASP A 117 1.55 5.93 -3.25
C ASP A 117 0.49 5.19 -2.42
N SER A 118 0.79 4.01 -1.87
CA SER A 118 0.00 3.49 -0.75
C SER A 118 0.08 4.45 0.44
N SER A 119 -0.91 4.40 1.33
CA SER A 119 -1.02 5.36 2.43
C SER A 119 -1.15 4.71 3.79
N VAL A 120 -0.57 5.36 4.81
CA VAL A 120 -0.89 5.18 6.23
C VAL A 120 -1.61 6.43 6.70
N VAL A 121 -2.82 6.28 7.21
CA VAL A 121 -3.64 7.38 7.71
C VAL A 121 -3.95 7.16 9.17
N TYR A 122 -3.71 8.16 9.99
CA TYR A 122 -4.05 8.09 11.41
C TYR A 122 -4.68 9.39 11.92
N GLU A 123 -5.47 9.25 12.97
CA GLU A 123 -6.07 10.36 13.70
C GLU A 123 -5.60 10.35 15.15
N ASN A 124 -5.19 11.50 15.61
CA ASN A 124 -4.84 11.78 17.00
C ASN A 124 -5.57 13.04 17.51
N ALA A 125 -5.09 13.66 18.58
CA ALA A 125 -5.66 14.89 19.12
C ALA A 125 -5.49 16.09 18.19
N ASP A 126 -4.45 16.08 17.36
CA ASP A 126 -4.11 17.17 16.43
C ASP A 126 -4.88 17.07 15.10
N GLY A 127 -5.62 15.99 14.90
CA GLY A 127 -6.41 15.72 13.70
C GLY A 127 -5.96 14.52 12.90
N VAL A 128 -6.30 14.52 11.62
CA VAL A 128 -5.96 13.45 10.68
C VAL A 128 -4.64 13.76 9.99
N THR A 129 -3.72 12.79 10.04
CA THR A 129 -2.44 12.80 9.30
C THR A 129 -2.47 11.73 8.23
N VAL A 130 -2.09 12.10 7.00
CA VAL A 130 -1.89 11.18 5.88
C VAL A 130 -0.40 11.08 5.63
N VAL A 131 0.15 9.88 5.78
CA VAL A 131 1.54 9.57 5.40
C VAL A 131 1.50 8.88 4.05
N ARG A 132 2.12 9.52 3.06
CA ARG A 132 2.19 9.05 1.67
C ARG A 132 3.52 9.49 1.07
N ASP A 133 4.02 8.75 0.12
CA ASP A 133 5.12 9.16 -0.74
C ASP A 133 4.52 9.74 -2.05
N ASP A 134 4.64 11.04 -2.22
CA ASP A 134 4.01 11.80 -3.31
C ASP A 134 4.92 12.01 -4.53
N ARG A 135 6.08 11.34 -4.59
CA ARG A 135 7.04 11.49 -5.70
C ARG A 135 6.44 11.13 -7.06
N THR A 136 5.47 10.21 -7.10
CA THR A 136 4.74 9.88 -8.33
C THR A 136 3.89 11.03 -8.85
N ASP A 137 3.43 11.94 -7.97
CA ASP A 137 2.57 13.08 -8.35
C ASP A 137 3.32 14.11 -9.19
N THR A 138 4.63 14.14 -9.08
CA THR A 138 5.51 15.10 -9.79
C THR A 138 6.08 14.56 -11.10
N LEU A 139 5.74 13.32 -11.48
CA LEU A 139 6.21 12.73 -12.73
C LEU A 139 5.69 13.51 -13.94
N PRO A 140 6.55 13.78 -14.95
CA PRO A 140 6.14 14.54 -16.14
C PRO A 140 5.12 13.78 -17.00
N ALA A 141 5.14 12.46 -16.96
CA ALA A 141 4.19 11.56 -17.61
C ALA A 141 4.19 10.20 -16.94
N TYR A 142 3.10 9.45 -17.08
CA TYR A 142 3.00 8.07 -16.61
C TYR A 142 2.98 7.09 -17.79
N ASP A 143 4.07 7.06 -18.54
CA ASP A 143 4.28 6.17 -19.68
C ASP A 143 5.51 5.27 -19.46
N ARG A 144 5.61 4.22 -20.28
CA ARG A 144 6.67 3.20 -20.14
C ARG A 144 8.10 3.77 -20.16
N HIS A 145 8.33 4.81 -20.95
CA HIS A 145 9.67 5.40 -21.08
C HIS A 145 10.02 6.21 -19.83
N THR A 146 9.10 7.06 -19.39
CA THR A 146 9.26 7.87 -18.16
C THR A 146 9.40 6.98 -16.93
N VAL A 147 8.53 5.98 -16.79
CA VAL A 147 8.57 5.01 -15.70
C VAL A 147 9.89 4.24 -15.70
N GLY A 148 10.31 3.66 -16.84
CA GLY A 148 11.57 2.90 -16.93
C GLY A 148 12.82 3.73 -16.64
N ARG A 149 12.79 5.04 -16.92
CA ARG A 149 13.92 5.95 -16.67
C ARG A 149 13.97 6.44 -15.21
N LEU A 150 12.82 6.67 -14.58
CA LEU A 150 12.73 7.34 -13.27
C LEU A 150 12.47 6.38 -12.10
N ARG A 151 12.05 5.16 -12.37
CA ARG A 151 11.76 4.16 -11.34
C ARG A 151 13.04 3.71 -10.64
N ASN A 152 13.02 3.72 -9.32
CA ASN A 152 14.14 3.40 -8.43
C ASN A 152 15.43 4.18 -8.81
N ARG A 153 15.27 5.49 -9.04
CA ARG A 153 16.36 6.40 -9.38
C ARG A 153 16.26 7.70 -8.60
N PRO A 154 17.39 8.33 -8.22
CA PRO A 154 17.40 9.67 -7.65
C PRO A 154 16.68 10.67 -8.58
N GLY A 155 15.82 11.52 -8.00
CA GLY A 155 14.98 12.46 -8.75
C GLY A 155 13.76 11.83 -9.44
N GLY A 156 13.52 10.54 -9.25
CA GLY A 156 12.34 9.81 -9.69
C GLY A 156 11.50 9.34 -8.51
N PHE A 157 10.94 8.15 -8.62
CA PHE A 157 10.10 7.51 -7.61
C PHE A 157 10.61 6.11 -7.25
N TRP A 158 10.20 5.61 -6.09
CA TRP A 158 10.71 4.36 -5.55
C TRP A 158 9.59 3.36 -5.27
N VAL A 159 9.83 2.11 -5.61
CA VAL A 159 8.92 0.97 -5.41
C VAL A 159 9.71 -0.25 -4.96
N ALA A 160 9.08 -1.16 -4.24
CA ALA A 160 9.64 -2.45 -3.93
C ALA A 160 9.62 -3.35 -5.18
N SER A 161 10.79 -3.82 -5.59
CA SER A 161 10.98 -4.70 -6.74
C SER A 161 12.21 -5.59 -6.50
N THR A 162 13.26 -5.41 -7.27
CA THR A 162 14.48 -6.23 -7.26
C THR A 162 15.67 -5.56 -6.57
N ASP A 163 15.57 -4.29 -6.19
CA ASP A 163 16.64 -3.51 -5.58
C ASP A 163 16.34 -3.21 -4.11
N PRO A 164 17.05 -3.84 -3.13
CA PRO A 164 16.88 -3.58 -1.71
C PRO A 164 17.16 -2.12 -1.30
N ALA A 165 17.96 -1.38 -2.11
CA ALA A 165 18.27 0.02 -1.81
C ALA A 165 17.02 0.92 -1.82
N ALA A 166 15.95 0.51 -2.53
CA ALA A 166 14.67 1.23 -2.52
C ALA A 166 14.07 1.39 -1.10
N ALA A 167 14.37 0.47 -0.19
CA ALA A 167 13.88 0.53 1.18
C ALA A 167 14.40 1.76 1.98
N ALA A 168 15.59 2.25 1.65
CA ALA A 168 16.16 3.44 2.29
C ALA A 168 15.40 4.72 1.94
N GLU A 169 14.70 4.71 0.81
CA GLU A 169 13.93 5.84 0.29
C GLU A 169 12.48 5.91 0.82
N ALA A 170 12.07 4.93 1.62
CA ALA A 170 10.74 4.91 2.20
C ALA A 170 10.54 6.02 3.23
N VAL A 171 9.35 6.62 3.23
CA VAL A 171 8.90 7.54 4.27
C VAL A 171 8.63 6.74 5.54
N THR A 172 9.28 7.11 6.65
CA THR A 172 9.14 6.41 7.93
C THR A 172 8.89 7.36 9.08
N GLY A 173 8.30 6.84 10.13
CA GLY A 173 8.10 7.57 11.38
C GLY A 173 7.43 6.71 12.43
N SER A 174 7.00 7.36 13.51
CA SER A 174 6.25 6.71 14.58
C SER A 174 5.22 7.67 15.17
N VAL A 175 4.15 7.11 15.73
CA VAL A 175 3.12 7.81 16.47
C VAL A 175 2.89 7.15 17.81
N ALA A 176 2.69 7.94 18.87
CA ALA A 176 2.43 7.41 20.21
C ALA A 176 1.06 6.72 20.27
N CYS A 177 1.03 5.52 20.87
CA CYS A 177 -0.22 4.78 21.08
C CYS A 177 -1.23 5.55 21.93
N SER A 178 -0.75 6.32 22.93
CA SER A 178 -1.59 7.04 23.89
C SER A 178 -2.50 8.09 23.26
N GLY A 179 -2.09 8.69 22.14
CA GLY A 179 -2.88 9.70 21.41
C GLY A 179 -3.60 9.17 20.19
N LEU A 180 -3.31 7.92 19.80
CA LEU A 180 -3.82 7.34 18.57
C LEU A 180 -5.29 6.96 18.70
N ARG A 181 -6.16 7.59 17.91
CA ARG A 181 -7.61 7.34 17.91
C ARG A 181 -8.00 6.34 16.83
N ARG A 182 -7.50 6.52 15.61
CA ARG A 182 -7.80 5.75 14.42
C ARG A 182 -6.54 5.53 13.61
N LEU A 183 -6.46 4.42 12.91
CA LEU A 183 -5.35 4.09 12.03
C LEU A 183 -5.86 3.17 10.91
N LEU A 184 -5.49 3.47 9.68
CA LEU A 184 -5.67 2.57 8.55
C LEU A 184 -4.46 2.62 7.62
N LEU A 185 -4.28 1.53 6.87
CA LEU A 185 -3.40 1.46 5.71
C LEU A 185 -4.28 1.18 4.51
N CYS A 186 -3.94 1.75 3.35
CA CYS A 186 -4.70 1.46 2.14
C CYS A 186 -3.88 1.63 0.87
N THR A 187 -4.34 0.97 -0.21
CA THR A 187 -3.89 1.18 -1.57
C THR A 187 -4.60 2.38 -2.20
N ASP A 188 -4.13 2.81 -3.37
CA ASP A 188 -4.69 3.95 -4.10
C ASP A 188 -6.16 3.71 -4.50
N GLY A 189 -6.57 2.44 -4.73
CA GLY A 189 -7.97 2.09 -4.96
C GLY A 189 -8.92 2.56 -3.86
N ILE A 190 -8.46 2.68 -2.61
CA ILE A 190 -9.23 3.25 -1.50
C ILE A 190 -9.07 4.76 -1.41
N SER A 191 -7.83 5.29 -1.59
CA SER A 191 -7.58 6.73 -1.46
C SER A 191 -8.33 7.56 -2.51
N ARG A 192 -8.84 6.95 -3.59
CA ARG A 192 -9.78 7.55 -4.55
C ARG A 192 -10.96 8.23 -3.88
N LEU A 193 -11.49 7.69 -2.78
CA LEU A 193 -12.59 8.32 -2.03
C LEU A 193 -12.24 9.75 -1.62
N THR A 194 -11.01 9.98 -1.22
CA THR A 194 -10.56 11.30 -0.75
C THR A 194 -9.94 12.13 -1.88
N GLU A 195 -9.13 11.51 -2.72
CA GLU A 195 -8.40 12.20 -3.78
C GLU A 195 -9.31 12.62 -4.92
N PHE A 196 -10.18 11.73 -5.39
CA PHE A 196 -11.06 11.99 -6.53
C PHE A 196 -12.45 12.45 -6.08
N PHE A 197 -13.09 11.71 -5.17
CA PHE A 197 -14.46 11.97 -4.75
C PHE A 197 -14.60 12.94 -3.57
N LYS A 198 -13.48 13.45 -3.05
CA LYS A 198 -13.42 14.52 -2.03
C LYS A 198 -14.09 14.19 -0.70
N LEU A 199 -14.24 12.92 -0.35
CA LEU A 199 -14.62 12.55 1.02
C LEU A 199 -13.50 12.94 1.99
N ALA A 200 -13.87 13.31 3.20
CA ALA A 200 -12.89 13.45 4.26
C ALA A 200 -12.43 12.07 4.78
N TRP A 201 -11.18 11.95 5.21
CA TRP A 201 -10.71 10.72 5.85
C TRP A 201 -11.50 10.35 7.10
N THR A 202 -12.05 11.34 7.80
CA THR A 202 -12.98 11.11 8.93
C THR A 202 -14.24 10.35 8.51
N ASP A 203 -14.72 10.56 7.28
CA ASP A 203 -15.89 9.84 6.74
C ASP A 203 -15.49 8.39 6.39
N VAL A 204 -14.31 8.18 5.80
CA VAL A 204 -13.75 6.85 5.51
C VAL A 204 -13.60 6.05 6.80
N PHE A 205 -13.00 6.63 7.84
CA PHE A 205 -12.94 6.01 9.16
C PHE A 205 -14.33 5.69 9.71
N GLY A 206 -15.27 6.63 9.59
CA GLY A 206 -16.65 6.44 10.05
C GLY A 206 -17.36 5.29 9.35
N ILE A 207 -17.17 5.09 8.05
CA ILE A 207 -17.70 3.94 7.30
C ILE A 207 -17.10 2.64 7.85
N ALA A 208 -15.77 2.58 7.97
CA ALA A 208 -15.05 1.41 8.45
C ALA A 208 -15.48 1.01 9.89
N GLU A 209 -15.68 1.98 10.78
CA GLU A 209 -16.10 1.75 12.16
C GLU A 209 -17.55 1.26 12.28
N ARG A 210 -18.46 1.81 11.50
CA ARG A 210 -19.88 1.45 11.56
C ARG A 210 -20.20 0.13 10.87
N SER A 211 -19.54 -0.13 9.73
CA SER A 211 -19.96 -1.19 8.80
C SER A 211 -18.84 -2.13 8.39
N GLY A 212 -17.63 -1.92 8.91
CA GLY A 212 -16.45 -2.72 8.61
C GLY A 212 -15.70 -2.30 7.33
N PRO A 213 -14.51 -2.87 7.11
CA PRO A 213 -13.64 -2.46 6.00
C PRO A 213 -14.23 -2.76 4.62
N HIS A 214 -15.03 -3.82 4.44
CA HIS A 214 -15.70 -4.11 3.18
C HIS A 214 -16.63 -2.98 2.73
N ALA A 215 -17.33 -2.34 3.67
CA ALA A 215 -18.21 -1.23 3.36
C ALA A 215 -17.48 0.00 2.80
N VAL A 216 -16.19 0.14 3.09
CA VAL A 216 -15.35 1.18 2.47
C VAL A 216 -15.12 0.86 0.99
N ILE A 217 -14.82 -0.40 0.65
CA ILE A 217 -14.70 -0.85 -0.75
C ILE A 217 -16.03 -0.67 -1.49
N ASP A 218 -17.15 -1.05 -0.87
CA ASP A 218 -18.48 -0.84 -1.46
C ASP A 218 -18.77 0.65 -1.71
N ALA A 219 -18.29 1.53 -0.83
CA ALA A 219 -18.40 2.96 -1.04
C ALA A 219 -17.57 3.40 -2.26
N VAL A 220 -16.31 2.93 -2.40
CA VAL A 220 -15.50 3.19 -3.60
C VAL A 220 -16.27 2.81 -4.86
N ARG A 221 -16.76 1.56 -4.93
CA ARG A 221 -17.48 1.03 -6.11
C ARG A 221 -18.73 1.83 -6.46
N ARG A 222 -19.47 2.31 -5.46
CA ARG A 222 -20.63 3.21 -5.67
C ARG A 222 -20.19 4.53 -6.28
N TYR A 223 -19.20 5.20 -5.70
CA TYR A 223 -18.72 6.49 -6.21
C TYR A 223 -18.16 6.37 -7.63
N GLU A 224 -17.40 5.31 -7.93
CA GLU A 224 -16.89 5.03 -9.28
C GLU A 224 -18.02 4.78 -10.29
N THR A 225 -19.12 4.20 -9.85
CA THR A 225 -20.30 3.92 -10.70
C THR A 225 -21.15 5.18 -10.90
N ASP A 226 -21.35 5.96 -9.84
CA ASP A 226 -22.22 7.12 -9.85
C ASP A 226 -21.58 8.35 -10.50
N GLN A 227 -20.22 8.41 -10.53
CA GLN A 227 -19.46 9.57 -11.02
C GLN A 227 -18.34 9.17 -12.00
N PRO A 228 -18.64 8.47 -13.11
CA PRO A 228 -17.62 7.99 -14.05
C PRO A 228 -16.86 9.12 -14.74
N ASP A 229 -17.50 10.26 -14.98
CA ASP A 229 -16.89 11.42 -15.63
C ASP A 229 -15.81 12.09 -14.76
N LEU A 230 -15.91 11.97 -13.45
CA LEU A 230 -14.94 12.55 -12.53
C LEU A 230 -13.60 11.79 -12.62
N LEU A 231 -13.66 10.46 -12.70
CA LEU A 231 -12.48 9.61 -12.90
C LEU A 231 -11.74 9.96 -14.19
N ALA A 232 -12.47 10.22 -15.28
CA ALA A 232 -11.89 10.56 -16.57
C ALA A 232 -11.15 11.92 -16.56
N ARG A 233 -11.47 12.83 -15.63
CA ARG A 233 -10.90 14.19 -15.54
C ARG A 233 -9.67 14.29 -14.65
N VAL A 234 -9.50 13.38 -13.69
CA VAL A 234 -8.48 13.51 -12.62
C VAL A 234 -7.22 12.71 -12.96
N GLY A 235 -7.30 11.71 -13.83
CA GLY A 235 -6.18 10.83 -14.15
C GLY A 235 -5.16 11.48 -15.09
N ARG A 236 -3.87 11.28 -14.79
CA ARG A 236 -2.74 11.65 -15.67
C ARG A 236 -2.51 10.65 -16.81
N GLY A 237 -3.41 9.69 -16.98
CA GLY A 237 -3.38 8.61 -17.99
C GLY A 237 -4.74 7.91 -18.04
N PRO A 238 -4.87 6.79 -18.77
CA PRO A 238 -6.10 6.01 -18.79
C PRO A 238 -6.38 5.48 -17.36
N VAL A 239 -7.37 6.10 -16.71
CA VAL A 239 -7.80 5.70 -15.36
C VAL A 239 -8.65 4.43 -15.47
N LYS A 240 -8.28 3.39 -14.76
CA LYS A 240 -9.12 2.20 -14.62
C LYS A 240 -10.45 2.61 -13.99
N ARG A 241 -11.57 2.11 -14.54
CA ARG A 241 -12.90 2.35 -13.96
C ARG A 241 -12.95 1.87 -12.50
N HIS A 242 -12.48 0.66 -12.26
CA HIS A 242 -12.31 0.09 -10.93
C HIS A 242 -10.85 -0.36 -10.80
N ASP A 243 -10.19 0.00 -9.71
CA ASP A 243 -8.89 -0.52 -9.35
C ASP A 243 -9.02 -1.60 -8.29
N ASP A 244 -7.99 -2.41 -8.12
CA ASP A 244 -7.90 -3.23 -6.93
C ASP A 244 -7.97 -2.32 -5.70
N ALA A 245 -8.62 -2.77 -4.64
CA ALA A 245 -8.86 -1.93 -3.48
C ALA A 245 -8.64 -2.72 -2.20
N THR A 246 -7.70 -2.26 -1.39
CA THR A 246 -7.29 -2.95 -0.16
C THR A 246 -7.09 -1.97 0.98
N LEU A 247 -7.59 -2.35 2.16
CA LEU A 247 -7.33 -1.61 3.39
C LEU A 247 -7.21 -2.53 4.60
N ALA A 248 -6.42 -2.09 5.58
CA ALA A 248 -6.37 -2.64 6.93
C ALA A 248 -6.69 -1.52 7.92
N VAL A 249 -7.60 -1.76 8.86
CA VAL A 249 -8.09 -0.76 9.82
C VAL A 249 -7.85 -1.26 11.24
N LEU A 250 -7.31 -0.41 12.11
CA LEU A 250 -7.14 -0.70 13.52
C LEU A 250 -8.51 -0.90 14.19
N ARG A 251 -8.72 -2.09 14.76
CA ARG A 251 -9.88 -2.36 15.61
C ARG A 251 -9.68 -1.75 16.98
N ARG A 252 -10.58 -0.90 17.40
CA ARG A 252 -10.69 -0.59 18.84
C ARG A 252 -11.23 -1.82 19.54
N ARG A 253 -10.52 -2.31 20.56
CA ARG A 253 -11.15 -3.21 21.52
C ARG A 253 -12.24 -2.40 22.21
N THR A 254 -13.50 -2.75 21.95
CA THR A 254 -14.59 -2.34 22.84
C THR A 254 -14.21 -2.83 24.21
N ALA A 255 -13.96 -1.89 25.14
CA ALA A 255 -13.83 -2.28 26.54
C ALA A 255 -15.10 -3.07 26.88
N ASP A 256 -14.93 -4.34 27.27
CA ASP A 256 -16.02 -5.17 27.76
C ASP A 256 -16.77 -4.36 28.83
N ARG A 257 -18.00 -3.91 28.48
CA ARG A 257 -18.96 -3.41 29.47
C ARG A 257 -19.54 -4.61 30.18
N HIS A 258 -18.71 -5.28 30.98
CA HIS A 258 -19.15 -6.21 31.97
C HIS A 258 -18.77 -5.64 33.35
N ARG A 259 -19.68 -4.86 33.91
CA ARG A 259 -19.93 -4.75 35.35
C ARG A 259 -21.44 -4.73 35.57
#